data_066cd0066613ec3a3eb1ef01c89f5d04
#
_entry.id   066cd0066613ec3a3eb1ef01c89f5d04
#
_cell.length_a   1.000
_cell.length_b   1.000
_cell.length_c   1.000
_cell.angle_alpha   90.00
_cell.angle_beta   90.00
_cell.angle_gamma   90.00
#
_symmetry.space_group_name_H-M   'P 1'
#
loop_
_entity.id
_entity.type
_entity.pdbx_description
1 polymer ?
#
loop_
_entity_poly.entity_id
_entity_poly.type
_entity_poly.pdbx_seq_one_letter_code
_entity_poly.pdbx_strand_id
1 'polypeptide(L)'
;MADSSQLVLGEETIVIGNPLGQGITCTNGIISSTEKEVTISGYTINVIQTNAAINSGNSGGGLFNMNGNLIGIVNSKSSNSSALSSTATIEGMGYAIPSNTVAKVAKDLVDYGYVKDRAVLGVRVYSAQTYQGNGYQGLYISSVTEGGAADKAGIQANDILTKLNDTQITSFSALSKELDKYEIGDTVKVEIYRNNERMEFEVTLQENTNN
;
A
#
# COMPACT_ATOMS: atom_id res chain seq x y z
N MET A 1 -17.73 0.28 -14.51
CA MET A 1 -17.13 1.09 -13.43
C MET A 1 -17.62 2.51 -13.58
N ALA A 2 -17.94 3.20 -12.49
CA ALA A 2 -18.21 4.63 -12.49
C ALA A 2 -16.91 5.40 -12.23
N ASP A 3 -16.94 6.69 -12.55
CA ASP A 3 -15.85 7.60 -12.21
C ASP A 3 -15.94 7.98 -10.73
N SER A 4 -14.99 7.49 -9.91
CA SER A 4 -14.97 7.74 -8.47
C SER A 4 -14.66 9.18 -8.09
N SER A 5 -14.19 10.03 -9.02
CA SER A 5 -14.00 11.46 -8.76
C SER A 5 -15.32 12.27 -8.75
N GLN A 6 -16.41 11.66 -9.21
CA GLN A 6 -17.73 12.29 -9.28
C GLN A 6 -18.64 11.90 -8.09
N LEU A 7 -18.14 11.12 -7.16
CA LEU A 7 -18.89 10.69 -5.98
C LEU A 7 -19.18 11.87 -5.06
N VAL A 8 -20.32 11.82 -4.41
CA VAL A 8 -20.75 12.86 -3.46
C VAL A 8 -21.03 12.27 -2.07
N LEU A 9 -20.83 13.09 -1.05
CA LEU A 9 -21.16 12.70 0.34
C LEU A 9 -22.66 12.42 0.47
N GLY A 10 -22.99 11.34 1.18
CA GLY A 10 -24.37 10.93 1.41
C GLY A 10 -24.98 10.09 0.27
N GLU A 11 -24.26 9.86 -0.84
CA GLU A 11 -24.69 8.96 -1.90
C GLU A 11 -24.86 7.54 -1.37
N GLU A 12 -25.99 6.90 -1.67
CA GLU A 12 -26.28 5.54 -1.25
C GLU A 12 -25.35 4.54 -1.95
N THR A 13 -24.88 3.56 -1.18
CA THR A 13 -23.93 2.54 -1.64
C THR A 13 -24.33 1.15 -1.19
N ILE A 14 -23.91 0.16 -1.98
CA ILE A 14 -24.08 -1.25 -1.70
C ILE A 14 -22.72 -1.92 -1.70
N VAL A 15 -22.42 -2.70 -0.66
CA VAL A 15 -21.26 -3.59 -0.60
C VAL A 15 -21.74 -5.01 -0.90
N ILE A 16 -21.06 -5.67 -1.83
CA ILE A 16 -21.30 -7.08 -2.15
C ILE A 16 -20.00 -7.84 -1.85
N GLY A 17 -20.11 -8.86 -1.01
CA GLY A 17 -18.96 -9.69 -0.60
C GLY A 17 -19.40 -11.07 -0.13
N ASN A 18 -18.44 -11.87 0.33
CA ASN A 18 -18.68 -13.21 0.87
C ASN A 18 -18.06 -13.31 2.28
N PRO A 19 -18.68 -12.66 3.30
CA PRO A 19 -18.15 -12.67 4.65
C PRO A 19 -18.13 -14.09 5.21
N LEU A 20 -17.00 -14.48 5.79
CA LEU A 20 -16.78 -15.78 6.42
C LEU A 20 -16.91 -16.99 5.47
N GLY A 21 -16.96 -16.78 4.16
CA GLY A 21 -17.15 -17.86 3.19
C GLY A 21 -18.53 -18.53 3.22
N GLN A 22 -19.54 -17.86 3.83
CA GLN A 22 -20.88 -18.43 4.04
C GLN A 22 -21.87 -18.04 2.93
N GLY A 23 -21.40 -17.52 1.83
CA GLY A 23 -22.21 -17.12 0.69
C GLY A 23 -22.16 -15.61 0.45
N ILE A 24 -22.68 -15.21 -0.72
CA ILE A 24 -22.73 -13.81 -1.12
C ILE A 24 -23.72 -13.06 -0.22
N THR A 25 -23.27 -11.95 0.34
CA THR A 25 -24.10 -11.04 1.12
C THR A 25 -24.02 -9.63 0.56
N CYS A 26 -25.08 -8.88 0.85
CA CYS A 26 -25.22 -7.50 0.45
C CYS A 26 -25.46 -6.65 1.70
N THR A 27 -24.71 -5.57 1.87
CA THR A 27 -24.95 -4.57 2.90
C THR A 27 -25.07 -3.20 2.24
N ASN A 28 -25.87 -2.30 2.82
CA ASN A 28 -26.04 -0.96 2.30
C ASN A 28 -25.53 0.10 3.29
N GLY A 29 -25.26 1.27 2.76
CA GLY A 29 -24.83 2.44 3.51
C GLY A 29 -24.75 3.66 2.61
N ILE A 30 -23.98 4.65 3.05
CA ILE A 30 -23.73 5.88 2.30
C ILE A 30 -22.23 6.15 2.19
N ILE A 31 -21.85 7.00 1.26
CA ILE A 31 -20.50 7.59 1.21
C ILE A 31 -20.35 8.58 2.37
N SER A 32 -19.48 8.26 3.30
CA SER A 32 -19.16 9.10 4.46
C SER A 32 -17.96 10.02 4.22
N SER A 33 -17.08 9.68 3.25
CA SER A 33 -16.02 10.53 2.70
C SER A 33 -15.69 10.05 1.29
N THR A 34 -15.54 10.97 0.36
CA THR A 34 -15.17 10.67 -1.04
C THR A 34 -13.67 10.50 -1.19
N GLU A 35 -12.90 11.13 -0.31
CA GLU A 35 -11.45 11.13 -0.32
C GLU A 35 -10.93 11.22 1.12
N LYS A 36 -10.28 10.19 1.59
CA LYS A 36 -9.72 10.13 2.93
C LYS A 36 -8.39 9.40 2.90
N GLU A 37 -7.37 10.04 3.43
CA GLU A 37 -6.10 9.37 3.68
C GLU A 37 -6.22 8.47 4.90
N VAL A 38 -5.87 7.20 4.72
CA VAL A 38 -5.79 6.21 5.81
C VAL A 38 -4.48 5.45 5.70
N THR A 39 -3.93 5.10 6.87
CA THR A 39 -2.75 4.23 6.94
C THR A 39 -3.21 2.82 7.27
N ILE A 40 -3.06 1.91 6.30
CA ILE A 40 -3.41 0.48 6.44
C ILE A 40 -2.13 -0.32 6.28
N SER A 41 -1.80 -1.14 7.25
CA SER A 41 -0.56 -1.94 7.26
C SER A 41 0.70 -1.12 6.97
N GLY A 42 0.68 0.13 7.43
CA GLY A 42 1.78 1.06 7.27
C GLY A 42 1.82 1.84 5.95
N TYR A 43 0.91 1.61 5.02
CA TYR A 43 0.76 2.38 3.77
C TYR A 43 -0.31 3.44 3.94
N THR A 44 0.00 4.67 3.53
CA THR A 44 -1.00 5.73 3.43
C THR A 44 -1.61 5.66 2.03
N ILE A 45 -2.91 5.46 1.98
CA ILE A 45 -3.69 5.37 0.73
C ILE A 45 -4.92 6.27 0.81
N ASN A 46 -5.33 6.81 -0.33
CA ASN A 46 -6.60 7.49 -0.47
C ASN A 46 -7.71 6.46 -0.66
N VAL A 47 -8.78 6.59 0.12
CA VAL A 47 -9.92 5.68 0.13
C VAL A 47 -11.24 6.44 0.15
N ILE A 48 -12.28 5.76 -0.34
CA ILE A 48 -13.68 6.12 -0.09
C ILE A 48 -14.03 5.57 1.29
N GLN A 49 -14.65 6.37 2.14
CA GLN A 49 -15.22 5.90 3.39
C GLN A 49 -16.73 5.67 3.22
N THR A 50 -17.23 4.55 3.72
CA THR A 50 -18.67 4.22 3.80
C THR A 50 -19.04 3.73 5.20
N ASN A 51 -20.29 3.91 5.59
CA ASN A 51 -20.84 3.31 6.80
C ASN A 51 -21.55 1.97 6.55
N ALA A 52 -21.55 1.48 5.30
CA ALA A 52 -22.01 0.13 5.00
C ALA A 52 -21.26 -0.89 5.86
N ALA A 53 -21.95 -1.91 6.35
CA ALA A 53 -21.37 -2.91 7.22
C ALA A 53 -20.30 -3.71 6.46
N ILE A 54 -19.03 -3.52 6.85
CA ILE A 54 -17.89 -4.26 6.35
C ILE A 54 -17.37 -5.19 7.44
N ASN A 55 -17.33 -6.47 7.12
CA ASN A 55 -16.86 -7.54 7.99
C ASN A 55 -15.74 -8.33 7.32
N SER A 56 -15.07 -9.16 8.09
CA SER A 56 -14.08 -10.11 7.57
C SER A 56 -14.71 -10.95 6.45
N GLY A 57 -14.07 -10.97 5.26
CA GLY A 57 -14.57 -11.62 4.05
C GLY A 57 -15.25 -10.70 3.05
N ASN A 58 -15.54 -9.44 3.38
CA ASN A 58 -15.97 -8.44 2.39
C ASN A 58 -14.76 -7.78 1.69
N SER A 59 -13.54 -7.92 2.22
CA SER A 59 -12.32 -7.41 1.57
C SER A 59 -12.13 -8.06 0.19
N GLY A 60 -11.88 -7.25 -0.82
CA GLY A 60 -11.86 -7.65 -2.23
C GLY A 60 -13.25 -7.62 -2.90
N GLY A 61 -14.32 -7.47 -2.12
CA GLY A 61 -15.69 -7.27 -2.66
C GLY A 61 -15.88 -5.89 -3.26
N GLY A 62 -16.95 -5.74 -4.03
CA GLY A 62 -17.27 -4.48 -4.70
C GLY A 62 -18.08 -3.53 -3.82
N LEU A 63 -17.75 -2.24 -3.89
CA LEU A 63 -18.60 -1.13 -3.47
C LEU A 63 -19.28 -0.57 -4.72
N PHE A 64 -20.60 -0.54 -4.72
CA PHE A 64 -21.44 -0.13 -5.86
C PHE A 64 -22.31 1.06 -5.49
N ASN A 65 -22.64 1.88 -6.49
CA ASN A 65 -23.72 2.86 -6.36
C ASN A 65 -25.10 2.22 -6.69
N MET A 66 -26.18 2.98 -6.51
CA MET A 66 -27.55 2.48 -6.74
C MET A 66 -27.86 2.18 -8.21
N ASN A 67 -27.02 2.61 -9.15
CA ASN A 67 -27.11 2.25 -10.56
C ASN A 67 -26.39 0.92 -10.89
N GLY A 68 -25.84 0.22 -9.88
CA GLY A 68 -25.07 -1.02 -10.05
C GLY A 68 -23.67 -0.81 -10.61
N ASN A 69 -23.17 0.42 -10.67
CA ASN A 69 -21.81 0.68 -11.11
C ASN A 69 -20.82 0.51 -9.96
N LEU A 70 -19.71 -0.18 -10.22
CA LEU A 70 -18.61 -0.31 -9.28
C LEU A 70 -17.95 1.06 -9.07
N ILE A 71 -17.90 1.52 -7.84
CA ILE A 71 -17.28 2.79 -7.41
C ILE A 71 -16.02 2.57 -6.56
N GLY A 72 -15.78 1.34 -6.08
CA GLY A 72 -14.56 0.99 -5.36
C GLY A 72 -14.48 -0.48 -5.03
N ILE A 73 -13.30 -0.90 -4.54
CA ILE A 73 -13.05 -2.25 -4.00
C ILE A 73 -12.86 -2.14 -2.49
N VAL A 74 -13.65 -2.89 -1.74
CA VAL A 74 -13.57 -2.94 -0.28
C VAL A 74 -12.20 -3.44 0.16
N ASN A 75 -11.51 -2.67 0.97
CA ASN A 75 -10.20 -3.06 1.50
C ASN A 75 -10.30 -3.54 2.94
N SER A 76 -10.80 -2.68 3.83
CA SER A 76 -10.82 -2.98 5.26
C SER A 76 -11.84 -2.12 5.99
N LYS A 77 -12.07 -2.45 7.26
CA LYS A 77 -12.67 -1.52 8.23
C LYS A 77 -11.58 -0.95 9.12
N SER A 78 -11.83 0.23 9.69
CA SER A 78 -10.97 0.75 10.75
C SER A 78 -11.00 -0.20 11.95
N SER A 79 -9.89 -0.90 12.18
CA SER A 79 -9.65 -1.55 13.46
C SER A 79 -8.68 -0.68 14.21
N ASN A 80 -9.14 0.04 15.23
CA ASN A 80 -8.23 0.74 16.15
C ASN A 80 -7.44 -0.30 16.94
N SER A 81 -6.24 -0.61 16.46
CA SER A 81 -5.19 -1.26 17.24
C SER A 81 -4.27 -0.24 17.92
N SER A 82 -4.73 0.99 18.14
CA SER A 82 -4.02 1.95 18.97
C SER A 82 -4.47 1.78 20.41
N ALA A 83 -3.64 1.13 21.18
CA ALA A 83 -3.75 0.93 22.60
C ALA A 83 -3.89 2.28 23.33
N LEU A 84 -5.13 2.69 23.55
CA LEU A 84 -5.50 3.42 24.77
C LEU A 84 -6.91 2.95 25.12
N SER A 85 -6.97 2.13 26.16
CA SER A 85 -8.13 1.56 26.80
C SER A 85 -9.36 2.47 26.74
N SER A 86 -10.24 2.22 25.77
CA SER A 86 -11.64 2.52 25.90
C SER A 86 -12.42 1.41 25.20
N THR A 87 -13.39 0.89 25.89
CA THR A 87 -14.29 -0.21 25.52
C THR A 87 -15.23 0.10 24.34
N ALA A 88 -14.93 1.11 23.52
CA ALA A 88 -15.74 1.48 22.38
C ALA A 88 -15.21 0.82 21.11
N THR A 89 -15.92 -0.16 20.58
CA THR A 89 -15.75 -0.66 19.21
C THR A 89 -16.14 0.45 18.23
N ILE A 90 -15.23 0.86 17.36
CA ILE A 90 -15.55 1.79 16.27
C ILE A 90 -16.27 0.97 15.19
N GLU A 91 -17.56 1.21 15.04
CA GLU A 91 -18.40 0.64 13.99
C GLU A 91 -18.72 1.72 12.94
N GLY A 92 -19.09 1.29 11.72
CA GLY A 92 -19.54 2.19 10.65
C GLY A 92 -18.41 2.95 9.94
N MET A 93 -17.16 2.48 10.00
CA MET A 93 -16.08 3.02 9.20
C MET A 93 -15.48 1.93 8.29
N GLY A 94 -16.02 1.82 7.09
CA GLY A 94 -15.54 0.97 6.04
C GLY A 94 -14.73 1.75 5.02
N TYR A 95 -13.71 1.14 4.44
CA TYR A 95 -12.83 1.75 3.45
C TYR A 95 -12.81 0.96 2.16
N ALA A 96 -12.87 1.68 1.03
CA ALA A 96 -12.77 1.10 -0.31
C ALA A 96 -11.74 1.89 -1.15
N ILE A 97 -10.97 1.16 -1.94
CA ILE A 97 -10.06 1.75 -2.93
C ILE A 97 -10.90 2.31 -4.08
N PRO A 98 -10.75 3.60 -4.46
CA PRO A 98 -11.54 4.22 -5.51
C PRO A 98 -11.46 3.49 -6.86
N SER A 99 -12.55 3.41 -7.59
CA SER A 99 -12.63 2.72 -8.88
C SER A 99 -11.63 3.23 -9.91
N ASN A 100 -11.29 4.52 -9.93
CA ASN A 100 -10.29 5.07 -10.85
C ASN A 100 -8.90 4.49 -10.56
N THR A 101 -8.53 4.38 -9.29
CA THR A 101 -7.27 3.71 -8.88
C THR A 101 -7.30 2.23 -9.24
N VAL A 102 -8.42 1.55 -8.97
CA VAL A 102 -8.59 0.13 -9.33
C VAL A 102 -8.45 -0.08 -10.83
N ALA A 103 -9.07 0.77 -11.66
CA ALA A 103 -9.01 0.66 -13.12
C ALA A 103 -7.57 0.80 -13.64
N LYS A 104 -6.81 1.79 -13.14
CA LYS A 104 -5.42 2.00 -13.52
C LYS A 104 -4.56 0.78 -13.16
N VAL A 105 -4.60 0.37 -11.89
CA VAL A 105 -3.78 -0.74 -11.39
C VAL A 105 -4.15 -2.06 -12.08
N ALA A 106 -5.46 -2.36 -12.22
CA ALA A 106 -5.90 -3.59 -12.88
C ALA A 106 -5.48 -3.64 -14.35
N LYS A 107 -5.59 -2.50 -15.06
CA LYS A 107 -5.12 -2.40 -16.44
C LYS A 107 -3.63 -2.69 -16.56
N ASP A 108 -2.82 -2.07 -15.72
CA ASP A 108 -1.36 -2.27 -15.74
C ASP A 108 -1.01 -3.74 -15.46
N LEU A 109 -1.66 -4.37 -14.46
CA LEU A 109 -1.43 -5.77 -14.13
C LEU A 109 -1.84 -6.74 -15.26
N VAL A 110 -2.94 -6.43 -15.99
CA VAL A 110 -3.38 -7.25 -17.12
C VAL A 110 -2.45 -7.08 -18.33
N ASP A 111 -2.07 -5.84 -18.64
CA ASP A 111 -1.30 -5.53 -19.85
C ASP A 111 0.20 -5.86 -19.69
N TYR A 112 0.74 -5.70 -18.48
CA TYR A 112 2.20 -5.75 -18.24
C TYR A 112 2.61 -6.75 -17.15
N GLY A 113 1.71 -7.22 -16.30
CA GLY A 113 2.02 -8.07 -15.15
C GLY A 113 2.54 -7.31 -13.92
N TYR A 114 2.73 -6.00 -14.02
CA TYR A 114 3.18 -5.13 -12.93
C TYR A 114 2.54 -3.74 -13.04
N VAL A 115 2.58 -2.95 -11.96
CA VAL A 115 2.09 -1.56 -11.98
C VAL A 115 3.16 -0.67 -12.58
N LYS A 116 2.84 -0.04 -13.72
CA LYS A 116 3.75 0.87 -14.44
C LYS A 116 3.98 2.19 -13.70
N ASP A 117 4.99 2.90 -14.18
CA ASP A 117 5.36 4.24 -13.72
C ASP A 117 5.70 4.31 -12.23
N ARG A 118 6.12 3.18 -11.64
CA ARG A 118 6.59 3.13 -10.26
C ARG A 118 8.09 3.03 -10.19
N ALA A 119 8.72 4.05 -9.63
CA ALA A 119 10.16 4.03 -9.34
C ALA A 119 10.46 3.04 -8.22
N VAL A 120 11.39 2.11 -8.45
CA VAL A 120 11.78 1.09 -7.48
C VAL A 120 13.29 0.95 -7.35
N LEU A 121 13.73 0.46 -6.19
CA LEU A 121 15.12 0.05 -5.97
C LEU A 121 15.44 -1.33 -6.57
N GLY A 122 14.43 -2.18 -6.78
CA GLY A 122 14.65 -3.56 -7.20
C GLY A 122 15.18 -4.45 -6.07
N VAL A 123 14.65 -4.30 -4.87
CA VAL A 123 14.98 -5.12 -3.70
C VAL A 123 13.75 -5.80 -3.14
N ARG A 124 13.93 -7.02 -2.61
CA ARG A 124 12.93 -7.65 -1.74
C ARG A 124 13.38 -7.49 -0.30
N VAL A 125 12.48 -6.99 0.54
CA VAL A 125 12.72 -6.81 1.96
C VAL A 125 11.70 -7.63 2.76
N TYR A 126 12.07 -8.06 3.96
CA TYR A 126 11.12 -8.69 4.86
C TYR A 126 10.16 -7.62 5.41
N SER A 127 8.87 -7.79 5.11
CA SER A 127 7.80 -6.81 5.36
C SER A 127 7.46 -6.59 6.83
N ALA A 128 8.03 -7.35 7.75
CA ALA A 128 7.66 -7.30 9.17
C ALA A 128 8.87 -7.29 10.14
N GLN A 129 10.08 -7.32 9.65
CA GLN A 129 11.25 -7.38 10.54
C GLN A 129 12.13 -6.16 10.37
N THR A 130 12.00 -5.24 11.32
CA THR A 130 13.04 -4.27 11.59
C THR A 130 14.20 -5.05 12.21
N TYR A 131 15.31 -5.18 11.51
CA TYR A 131 16.49 -5.79 12.10
C TYR A 131 17.07 -4.82 13.14
N GLN A 132 17.08 -5.24 14.41
CA GLN A 132 17.71 -4.53 15.52
C GLN A 132 19.03 -5.24 15.87
N GLY A 133 20.00 -5.19 14.97
CA GLY A 133 21.35 -5.70 15.24
C GLY A 133 22.28 -4.54 15.55
N ASN A 134 23.05 -4.63 16.61
CA ASN A 134 24.10 -3.66 16.99
C ASN A 134 23.63 -2.19 17.11
N GLY A 135 22.33 -1.96 17.48
CA GLY A 135 21.78 -0.61 17.66
C GLY A 135 21.28 0.08 16.37
N TYR A 136 21.28 -0.61 15.23
CA TYR A 136 20.77 -0.07 13.97
C TYR A 136 19.36 -0.60 13.68
N GLN A 137 18.46 0.32 13.29
CA GLN A 137 17.13 -0.02 12.79
C GLN A 137 17.11 0.13 11.27
N GLY A 138 16.62 -0.88 10.56
CA GLY A 138 16.54 -0.84 9.10
C GLY A 138 15.76 -2.02 8.54
N LEU A 139 15.61 -2.07 7.21
CA LEU A 139 15.00 -3.16 6.49
C LEU A 139 16.06 -4.15 6.01
N TYR A 140 15.86 -5.42 6.35
CA TYR A 140 16.71 -6.50 5.86
C TYR A 140 16.40 -6.81 4.39
N ILE A 141 17.40 -6.72 3.52
CA ILE A 141 17.30 -7.04 2.09
C ILE A 141 17.48 -8.54 1.92
N SER A 142 16.42 -9.24 1.54
CA SER A 142 16.47 -10.69 1.31
C SER A 142 17.00 -11.06 -0.07
N SER A 143 16.73 -10.24 -1.07
CA SER A 143 17.25 -10.41 -2.42
C SER A 143 17.27 -9.09 -3.16
N VAL A 144 18.14 -9.02 -4.17
CA VAL A 144 18.25 -7.91 -5.11
C VAL A 144 17.89 -8.44 -6.50
N THR A 145 17.13 -7.68 -7.26
CA THR A 145 16.77 -8.02 -8.65
C THR A 145 17.98 -7.87 -9.52
N GLU A 146 18.38 -8.92 -10.23
CA GLU A 146 19.50 -8.91 -11.17
C GLU A 146 19.29 -7.83 -12.26
N GLY A 147 20.29 -6.99 -12.48
CA GLY A 147 20.21 -5.85 -13.40
C GLY A 147 19.29 -4.71 -12.92
N GLY A 148 18.72 -4.81 -11.72
CA GLY A 148 17.90 -3.76 -11.10
C GLY A 148 18.71 -2.58 -10.60
N ALA A 149 18.02 -1.54 -10.12
CA ALA A 149 18.65 -0.30 -9.65
C ALA A 149 19.65 -0.54 -8.52
N ALA A 150 19.26 -1.30 -7.51
CA ALA A 150 20.11 -1.63 -6.37
C ALA A 150 21.30 -2.51 -6.75
N ASP A 151 21.09 -3.49 -7.64
CA ASP A 151 22.17 -4.37 -8.13
C ASP A 151 23.25 -3.58 -8.87
N LYS A 152 22.85 -2.71 -9.79
CA LYS A 152 23.76 -1.81 -10.53
C LYS A 152 24.55 -0.88 -9.62
N ALA A 153 23.97 -0.50 -8.50
CA ALA A 153 24.63 0.33 -7.50
C ALA A 153 25.56 -0.46 -6.56
N GLY A 154 25.48 -1.82 -6.56
CA GLY A 154 26.31 -2.67 -5.71
C GLY A 154 25.70 -3.02 -4.36
N ILE A 155 24.41 -2.77 -4.14
CA ILE A 155 23.65 -3.25 -3.00
C ILE A 155 23.43 -4.76 -3.15
N GLN A 156 23.49 -5.51 -2.06
CA GLN A 156 23.49 -6.97 -2.06
C GLN A 156 22.42 -7.54 -1.10
N ALA A 157 22.11 -8.81 -1.31
CA ALA A 157 21.34 -9.57 -0.31
C ALA A 157 22.12 -9.62 1.02
N ASN A 158 21.40 -9.60 2.12
CA ASN A 158 21.85 -9.49 3.51
C ASN A 158 22.30 -8.09 3.96
N ASP A 159 22.19 -7.07 3.11
CA ASP A 159 22.33 -5.69 3.55
C ASP A 159 21.15 -5.27 4.41
N ILE A 160 21.35 -4.30 5.28
CA ILE A 160 20.32 -3.66 6.07
C ILE A 160 20.16 -2.22 5.55
N LEU A 161 19.05 -1.93 4.89
CA LEU A 161 18.74 -0.59 4.40
C LEU A 161 18.28 0.27 5.57
N THR A 162 19.00 1.36 5.85
CA THR A 162 18.78 2.22 7.02
C THR A 162 18.25 3.60 6.65
N LYS A 163 18.63 4.15 5.48
CA LYS A 163 18.13 5.44 5.00
C LYS A 163 17.94 5.46 3.49
N LEU A 164 17.01 6.32 3.07
CA LEU A 164 16.89 6.77 1.69
C LEU A 164 16.93 8.30 1.71
N ASN A 165 17.97 8.89 1.11
CA ASN A 165 18.36 10.28 1.30
C ASN A 165 18.43 10.62 2.80
N ASP A 166 17.74 11.68 3.25
CA ASP A 166 17.71 12.08 4.66
C ASP A 166 16.67 11.34 5.50
N THR A 167 15.83 10.49 4.88
CA THR A 167 14.74 9.79 5.55
C THR A 167 15.20 8.46 6.12
N GLN A 168 15.03 8.26 7.42
CA GLN A 168 15.30 6.98 8.07
C GLN A 168 14.23 5.94 7.71
N ILE A 169 14.66 4.77 7.26
CA ILE A 169 13.81 3.69 6.80
C ILE A 169 13.72 2.61 7.88
N THR A 170 12.64 2.62 8.63
CA THR A 170 12.39 1.66 9.73
C THR A 170 11.32 0.64 9.41
N SER A 171 10.62 0.80 8.27
CA SER A 171 9.56 -0.10 7.84
C SER A 171 9.43 -0.09 6.31
N PHE A 172 8.84 -1.13 5.75
CA PHE A 172 8.54 -1.18 4.32
C PHE A 172 7.65 -0.01 3.88
N SER A 173 6.71 0.40 4.74
CA SER A 173 5.87 1.56 4.51
C SER A 173 6.67 2.86 4.42
N ALA A 174 7.65 3.06 5.30
CA ALA A 174 8.52 4.23 5.23
C ALA A 174 9.30 4.25 3.91
N LEU A 175 9.81 3.10 3.47
CA LEU A 175 10.48 2.95 2.18
C LEU A 175 9.56 3.28 1.01
N SER A 176 8.37 2.69 0.97
CA SER A 176 7.40 2.92 -0.11
C SER A 176 6.98 4.39 -0.19
N LYS A 177 6.62 4.99 0.95
CA LYS A 177 6.23 6.41 1.03
C LYS A 177 7.36 7.33 0.58
N GLU A 178 8.61 6.99 0.88
CA GLU A 178 9.74 7.79 0.45
C GLU A 178 9.96 7.64 -1.06
N LEU A 179 9.91 6.41 -1.60
CA LEU A 179 10.05 6.14 -3.03
C LEU A 179 8.93 6.78 -3.87
N ASP A 180 7.71 6.88 -3.34
CA ASP A 180 6.57 7.52 -4.04
C ASP A 180 6.79 9.03 -4.33
N LYS A 181 7.84 9.65 -3.78
CA LYS A 181 8.23 11.04 -4.06
C LYS A 181 9.10 11.20 -5.29
N TYR A 182 9.61 10.12 -5.86
CA TYR A 182 10.58 10.11 -6.94
C TYR A 182 10.02 9.48 -8.21
N GLU A 183 10.59 9.87 -9.34
CA GLU A 183 10.25 9.34 -10.65
C GLU A 183 11.31 8.33 -11.13
N ILE A 184 10.97 7.56 -12.17
CA ILE A 184 11.90 6.67 -12.84
C ILE A 184 13.04 7.49 -13.44
N GLY A 185 14.27 7.12 -13.14
CA GLY A 185 15.49 7.83 -13.57
C GLY A 185 16.05 8.78 -12.53
N ASP A 186 15.31 9.10 -11.45
CA ASP A 186 15.84 9.87 -10.34
C ASP A 186 16.94 9.10 -9.63
N THR A 187 17.94 9.82 -9.14
CA THR A 187 19.03 9.26 -8.34
C THR A 187 18.82 9.59 -6.87
N VAL A 188 18.81 8.56 -6.05
CA VAL A 188 18.68 8.67 -4.59
C VAL A 188 19.90 8.08 -3.89
N LYS A 189 20.18 8.59 -2.70
CA LYS A 189 21.23 8.03 -1.84
C LYS A 189 20.62 6.97 -0.93
N VAL A 190 21.19 5.78 -0.95
CA VAL A 190 20.77 4.66 -0.11
C VAL A 190 21.87 4.34 0.88
N GLU A 191 21.57 4.51 2.17
CA GLU A 191 22.47 4.10 3.24
C GLU A 191 22.14 2.66 3.65
N ILE A 192 23.14 1.80 3.66
CA ILE A 192 23.00 0.41 4.11
C ILE A 192 24.03 0.09 5.21
N TYR A 193 23.76 -1.00 5.89
CA TYR A 193 24.70 -1.64 6.82
C TYR A 193 25.10 -3.01 6.27
N ARG A 194 26.40 -3.24 6.08
CA ARG A 194 27.00 -4.49 5.60
C ARG A 194 28.23 -4.81 6.46
N ASN A 195 28.30 -6.00 7.04
CA ASN A 195 29.44 -6.45 7.86
C ASN A 195 29.81 -5.48 8.99
N ASN A 196 28.82 -4.88 9.66
CA ASN A 196 28.99 -3.86 10.70
C ASN A 196 29.59 -2.52 10.21
N GLU A 197 29.62 -2.29 8.92
CA GLU A 197 30.05 -1.02 8.33
C GLU A 197 28.88 -0.33 7.66
N ARG A 198 28.84 0.99 7.80
CA ARG A 198 27.88 1.85 7.09
C ARG A 198 28.44 2.18 5.72
N MET A 199 27.62 1.99 4.70
CA MET A 199 27.95 2.30 3.31
C MET A 199 26.83 3.13 2.68
N GLU A 200 27.20 4.03 1.78
CA GLU A 200 26.24 4.85 1.02
C GLU A 200 26.42 4.58 -0.47
N PHE A 201 25.30 4.42 -1.18
CA PHE A 201 25.25 4.17 -2.61
C PHE A 201 24.34 5.18 -3.29
N GLU A 202 24.75 5.70 -4.44
CA GLU A 202 23.89 6.42 -5.34
C GLU A 202 23.16 5.41 -6.24
N VAL A 203 21.83 5.43 -6.17
CA VAL A 203 20.98 4.47 -6.88
C VAL A 203 20.06 5.23 -7.83
N THR A 204 20.19 4.98 -9.13
CA THR A 204 19.27 5.48 -10.13
C THR A 204 18.05 4.57 -10.20
N LEU A 205 16.89 5.10 -9.80
CA LEU A 205 15.64 4.37 -9.72
C LEU A 205 15.19 3.89 -11.11
N GLN A 206 14.62 2.71 -11.16
CA GLN A 206 14.15 2.08 -12.39
C GLN A 206 12.67 1.76 -12.30
N GLU A 207 12.04 1.51 -13.44
CA GLU A 207 10.69 0.96 -13.49
C GLU A 207 10.66 -0.45 -12.89
N ASN A 208 9.57 -0.79 -12.22
CA ASN A 208 9.37 -2.16 -11.72
C ASN A 208 9.07 -3.08 -12.91
N THR A 209 10.08 -3.72 -13.45
CA THR A 209 9.96 -4.67 -14.57
C THR A 209 9.99 -6.13 -14.11
N ASN A 210 9.70 -6.40 -12.83
CA ASN A 210 9.75 -7.76 -12.30
C ASN A 210 8.73 -8.68 -12.99
N ASN A 211 9.24 -9.56 -13.82
CA ASN A 211 8.62 -10.80 -14.22
C ASN A 211 8.70 -11.83 -13.09
#